data_f064f840e69a5dc2241f4c4d36bafc17
#
_entry.id   f064f840e69a5dc2241f4c4d36bafc17
#
_cell.length_a   1.000
_cell.length_b   1.000
_cell.length_c   1.000
_cell.angle_alpha   90.00
_cell.angle_beta   90.00
_cell.angle_gamma   90.00
#
_symmetry.space_group_name_H-M   'P 1'
#
loop_
_entity.id
_entity.type
_entity.pdbx_description
1 polymer ?
#
loop_
_entity_poly.entity_id
_entity_poly.type
_entity_poly.pdbx_seq_one_letter_code
_entity_poly.pdbx_strand_id
1 'polypeptide(L)'
;AWNQRREWRIVWQISSIAYLPHRYLFLSKTNIFYGRQKFEISVAASQQVAQRMENIMPIKTQSDLPAKEILEKENIFVMDESRATHQDIRVIEIGILNLMPLKEDTELQLLRSLSNTPLQINVTFITVSSHESKNTSMSHLNKFYETFDGVKNRYFDGLIITGAPVEQMEFEEVDYWKEMCDIFEWTKTHVTSTMHLCWGAQAGLYYHYGLKKHLLDKKVFGVFEHHVMNRKVPLVRGFDDYFMAPHSRHTEVRAEDIRKIPDLTILAESDEAGVFLAIADEGRRIFVMGHPEYDRVTLDKAVSYTHLRA
;
A
#
# COMPACT_ATOMS: atom_id res chain seq x y z
N ALA A 1 0.63 -24.00 2.92
CA ALA A 1 0.97 -22.92 3.87
C ALA A 1 2.35 -22.31 3.61
N TRP A 2 3.38 -23.10 3.25
CA TRP A 2 4.76 -22.62 3.05
C TRP A 2 4.96 -21.86 1.72
N ASN A 3 4.27 -22.26 0.66
CA ASN A 3 4.33 -21.60 -0.64
C ASN A 3 3.59 -20.23 -0.66
N GLN A 4 2.47 -20.13 0.06
CA GLN A 4 1.68 -18.90 0.16
C GLN A 4 2.46 -17.74 0.76
N ARG A 5 3.26 -17.97 1.81
CA ARG A 5 4.07 -16.92 2.45
C ARG A 5 5.17 -16.37 1.53
N ARG A 6 5.65 -17.13 0.54
CA ARG A 6 6.62 -16.64 -0.45
C ARG A 6 6.02 -15.68 -1.46
N GLU A 7 4.80 -15.95 -1.92
CA GLU A 7 4.12 -15.13 -2.92
C GLU A 7 3.77 -13.74 -2.39
N TRP A 8 3.31 -13.64 -1.14
CA TRP A 8 3.05 -12.35 -0.47
C TRP A 8 4.28 -11.47 -0.32
N ARG A 9 5.37 -12.09 0.07
CA ARG A 9 6.65 -11.38 0.17
C ARG A 9 7.09 -10.81 -1.17
N ILE A 10 6.74 -11.45 -2.27
CA ILE A 10 7.01 -10.96 -3.63
C ILE A 10 6.11 -9.77 -3.97
N VAL A 11 4.82 -9.81 -3.66
CA VAL A 11 3.89 -8.70 -3.93
C VAL A 11 4.32 -7.43 -3.20
N TRP A 12 4.63 -7.53 -1.91
CA TRP A 12 5.09 -6.39 -1.12
C TRP A 12 6.48 -5.89 -1.54
N GLN A 13 7.35 -6.79 -1.90
CA GLN A 13 8.69 -6.46 -2.36
C GLN A 13 8.69 -5.71 -3.70
N ILE A 14 7.80 -6.10 -4.62
CA ILE A 14 7.66 -5.45 -5.93
C ILE A 14 6.97 -4.08 -5.79
N SER A 15 5.98 -3.94 -4.91
CA SER A 15 5.36 -2.64 -4.61
C SER A 15 6.38 -1.62 -4.07
N SER A 16 7.39 -2.09 -3.36
CA SER A 16 8.45 -1.26 -2.80
C SER A 16 9.52 -0.86 -3.83
N ILE A 17 9.73 -1.67 -4.89
CA ILE A 17 10.66 -1.38 -6.00
C ILE A 17 10.16 -0.20 -6.86
N ALA A 18 8.86 0.11 -6.84
CA ALA A 18 8.31 1.29 -7.53
C ALA A 18 8.89 2.62 -7.01
N TYR A 19 9.56 2.63 -5.86
CA TYR A 19 10.26 3.79 -5.30
C TYR A 19 11.74 3.92 -5.73
N LEU A 20 12.25 3.05 -6.60
CA LEU A 20 13.52 3.33 -7.24
C LEU A 20 13.37 4.60 -8.09
N PRO A 21 14.21 5.63 -7.89
CA PRO A 21 14.14 6.83 -8.68
C PRO A 21 14.24 6.42 -10.14
N HIS A 22 13.34 6.92 -10.98
CA HIS A 22 13.36 6.76 -12.43
C HIS A 22 14.72 7.23 -12.97
N ARG A 23 15.71 6.38 -12.88
CA ARG A 23 16.92 6.53 -13.66
C ARG A 23 16.61 6.04 -15.06
N TYR A 24 16.00 6.96 -15.85
CA TYR A 24 16.10 7.01 -17.31
C TYR A 24 15.73 5.74 -18.08
N LEU A 25 14.41 5.47 -18.19
CA LEU A 25 13.91 4.80 -19.39
C LEU A 25 13.06 5.81 -20.18
N PHE A 26 13.71 6.53 -21.11
CA PHE A 26 12.98 7.24 -22.15
C PHE A 26 12.76 6.23 -23.30
N LEU A 27 11.56 5.73 -23.42
CA LEU A 27 11.14 5.01 -24.62
C LEU A 27 10.71 6.05 -25.68
N SER A 28 11.60 6.43 -26.55
CA SER A 28 11.17 6.92 -27.87
C SER A 28 10.85 5.70 -28.74
N LYS A 29 9.88 5.81 -29.64
CA LYS A 29 9.27 4.69 -30.40
C LYS A 29 10.26 3.75 -31.13
N THR A 30 11.56 4.00 -31.07
CA THR A 30 12.59 3.23 -31.81
C THR A 30 13.96 3.10 -31.10
N ASN A 31 14.19 3.72 -29.95
CA ASN A 31 15.51 3.68 -29.31
C ASN A 31 15.42 3.58 -27.78
N ILE A 32 16.19 2.66 -27.17
CA ILE A 32 16.41 2.59 -25.73
C ILE A 32 17.79 3.20 -25.44
N PHE A 33 17.83 4.14 -24.48
CA PHE A 33 19.06 4.72 -23.98
C PHE A 33 19.38 4.19 -22.60
N TYR A 34 20.55 3.58 -22.44
CA TYR A 34 21.15 3.27 -21.15
C TYR A 34 22.43 4.09 -20.99
N GLY A 35 22.42 5.08 -20.15
CA GLY A 35 23.53 6.03 -20.03
C GLY A 35 23.72 6.86 -21.32
N ARG A 36 24.96 7.01 -21.76
CA ARG A 36 25.32 7.74 -23.01
C ARG A 36 25.38 6.86 -24.26
N GLN A 37 25.05 5.59 -24.19
CA GLN A 37 25.08 4.69 -25.34
C GLN A 37 23.69 4.50 -25.97
N LYS A 38 23.63 4.61 -27.29
CA LYS A 38 22.44 4.40 -28.10
C LYS A 38 22.41 2.93 -28.55
N PHE A 39 21.33 2.22 -28.23
CA PHE A 39 21.10 0.87 -28.74
C PHE A 39 19.92 0.90 -29.71
N GLU A 40 20.15 0.46 -30.94
CA GLU A 40 19.05 0.22 -31.89
C GLU A 40 18.45 -1.16 -31.65
N ILE A 41 17.16 -1.20 -31.35
CA ILE A 41 16.43 -2.47 -31.20
C ILE A 41 15.74 -2.76 -32.50
N SER A 42 15.94 -3.97 -33.02
CA SER A 42 15.23 -4.44 -34.23
C SER A 42 13.70 -4.49 -33.99
N VAL A 43 12.92 -4.29 -35.05
CA VAL A 43 11.44 -4.35 -34.96
C VAL A 43 10.96 -5.69 -34.36
N ALA A 44 11.69 -6.78 -34.61
CA ALA A 44 11.41 -8.09 -34.03
C ALA A 44 11.64 -8.12 -32.48
N ALA A 45 12.66 -7.43 -31.97
CA ALA A 45 12.92 -7.33 -30.53
C ALA A 45 11.88 -6.43 -29.85
N SER A 46 11.43 -5.35 -30.49
CA SER A 46 10.33 -4.52 -29.97
C SER A 46 8.99 -5.27 -29.97
N GLN A 47 8.72 -6.12 -30.95
CA GLN A 47 7.56 -7.01 -30.97
C GLN A 47 7.64 -8.10 -29.87
N GLN A 48 8.83 -8.69 -29.64
CA GLN A 48 9.03 -9.65 -28.53
C GLN A 48 8.93 -8.99 -27.15
N VAL A 49 9.37 -7.75 -27.01
CA VAL A 49 9.18 -6.97 -25.77
C VAL A 49 7.69 -6.61 -25.58
N ALA A 50 6.99 -6.20 -26.64
CA ALA A 50 5.56 -5.96 -26.60
C ALA A 50 4.78 -7.25 -26.26
N GLN A 51 5.13 -8.39 -26.88
CA GLN A 51 4.53 -9.69 -26.59
C GLN A 51 4.88 -10.24 -25.20
N ARG A 52 6.05 -9.87 -24.63
CA ARG A 52 6.39 -10.12 -23.23
C ARG A 52 5.63 -9.20 -22.26
N MET A 53 5.29 -7.99 -22.68
CA MET A 53 4.44 -7.08 -21.88
C MET A 53 2.98 -7.53 -21.88
N GLU A 54 2.51 -8.25 -22.90
CA GLU A 54 1.18 -8.90 -22.94
C GLU A 54 1.05 -10.05 -21.92
N ASN A 55 2.16 -10.58 -21.39
CA ASN A 55 2.21 -11.59 -20.33
C ASN A 55 2.39 -11.02 -18.93
N ILE A 56 2.33 -9.69 -18.73
CA ILE A 56 2.24 -9.10 -17.40
C ILE A 56 0.83 -9.35 -16.91
N MET A 57 0.70 -10.13 -15.85
CA MET A 57 -0.59 -10.50 -15.28
C MET A 57 -1.23 -9.32 -14.60
N PRO A 58 -2.48 -8.98 -14.94
CA PRO A 58 -3.10 -7.73 -14.51
C PRO A 58 -3.78 -7.82 -13.15
N ILE A 59 -3.98 -6.66 -12.55
CA ILE A 59 -4.95 -6.50 -11.47
C ILE A 59 -6.35 -6.68 -12.04
N LYS A 60 -7.16 -7.50 -11.36
CA LYS A 60 -8.59 -7.60 -11.61
C LYS A 60 -9.31 -6.54 -10.77
N THR A 61 -10.02 -5.65 -11.45
CA THR A 61 -10.90 -4.65 -10.84
C THR A 61 -12.28 -4.68 -11.49
N GLN A 62 -13.24 -4.01 -10.86
CA GLN A 62 -14.53 -3.76 -11.48
C GLN A 62 -14.36 -2.91 -12.75
N SER A 63 -15.09 -3.26 -13.82
CA SER A 63 -14.89 -2.72 -15.19
C SER A 63 -15.02 -1.20 -15.27
N ASP A 64 -15.84 -0.61 -14.43
CA ASP A 64 -16.22 0.79 -14.42
C ASP A 64 -15.64 1.60 -13.23
N LEU A 65 -14.62 1.05 -12.55
CA LEU A 65 -13.88 1.79 -11.52
C LEU A 65 -13.12 2.97 -12.17
N PRO A 66 -13.30 4.23 -11.70
CA PRO A 66 -12.65 5.40 -12.28
C PRO A 66 -11.12 5.30 -12.36
N ALA A 67 -10.48 4.67 -11.37
CA ALA A 67 -9.05 4.43 -11.36
C ALA A 67 -8.56 3.63 -12.57
N LYS A 68 -9.39 2.73 -13.15
CA LYS A 68 -9.04 1.89 -14.30
C LYS A 68 -8.62 2.71 -15.52
N GLU A 69 -9.40 3.73 -15.90
CA GLU A 69 -9.08 4.59 -17.04
C GLU A 69 -7.75 5.32 -16.89
N ILE A 70 -7.42 5.73 -15.67
CA ILE A 70 -6.17 6.44 -15.38
C ILE A 70 -5.00 5.47 -15.49
N LEU A 71 -5.12 4.28 -14.90
CA LEU A 71 -4.10 3.23 -14.96
C LEU A 71 -3.82 2.80 -16.41
N GLU A 72 -4.87 2.62 -17.22
CA GLU A 72 -4.73 2.29 -18.66
C GLU A 72 -4.01 3.40 -19.44
N LYS A 73 -4.28 4.69 -19.15
CA LYS A 73 -3.55 5.83 -19.73
C LYS A 73 -2.08 5.87 -19.30
N GLU A 74 -1.74 5.35 -18.14
CA GLU A 74 -0.38 5.18 -17.64
C GLU A 74 0.32 3.91 -18.20
N ASN A 75 -0.33 3.18 -19.13
CA ASN A 75 0.12 1.89 -19.66
C ASN A 75 0.22 0.78 -18.60
N ILE A 76 -0.56 0.89 -17.54
CA ILE A 76 -0.73 -0.15 -16.54
C ILE A 76 -1.90 -1.03 -16.98
N PHE A 77 -1.63 -2.31 -17.14
CA PHE A 77 -2.64 -3.25 -17.62
C PHE A 77 -3.59 -3.65 -16.48
N VAL A 78 -4.88 -3.37 -16.66
CA VAL A 78 -5.96 -3.73 -15.72
C VAL A 78 -6.92 -4.67 -16.45
N MET A 79 -7.26 -5.80 -15.84
CA MET A 79 -8.16 -6.81 -16.40
C MET A 79 -9.57 -6.64 -15.87
N ASP A 80 -10.56 -6.81 -16.72
CA ASP A 80 -11.96 -6.95 -16.29
C ASP A 80 -12.29 -8.42 -15.92
N GLU A 81 -13.46 -8.60 -15.31
CA GLU A 81 -13.90 -9.91 -14.83
C GLU A 81 -14.03 -10.97 -15.93
N SER A 82 -14.37 -10.57 -17.16
CA SER A 82 -14.62 -11.50 -18.27
C SER A 82 -13.35 -12.16 -18.79
N ARG A 83 -12.22 -11.47 -18.74
CA ARG A 83 -10.91 -11.98 -19.16
C ARG A 83 -10.24 -12.86 -18.09
N ALA A 84 -10.48 -12.59 -16.81
CA ALA A 84 -9.86 -13.30 -15.71
C ALA A 84 -10.30 -14.77 -15.59
N THR A 85 -11.47 -15.13 -16.10
CA THR A 85 -12.06 -16.48 -15.99
C THR A 85 -11.39 -17.55 -16.87
N HIS A 86 -10.46 -17.18 -17.73
CA HIS A 86 -9.85 -18.09 -18.72
C HIS A 86 -8.41 -18.53 -18.37
N GLN A 87 -7.91 -18.20 -17.18
CA GLN A 87 -6.55 -18.56 -16.77
C GLN A 87 -6.57 -19.49 -15.56
N ASP A 88 -5.88 -20.62 -15.67
CA ASP A 88 -5.77 -21.67 -14.64
C ASP A 88 -4.71 -21.29 -13.59
N ILE A 89 -4.72 -20.02 -13.11
CA ILE A 89 -3.76 -19.48 -12.15
C ILE A 89 -4.50 -19.06 -10.88
N ARG A 90 -3.95 -19.44 -9.73
CA ARG A 90 -4.47 -19.00 -8.46
C ARG A 90 -4.37 -17.47 -8.34
N VAL A 91 -5.51 -16.82 -8.26
CA VAL A 91 -5.62 -15.39 -8.01
C VAL A 91 -5.28 -15.08 -6.56
N ILE A 92 -4.58 -13.97 -6.32
CA ILE A 92 -4.29 -13.45 -4.98
C ILE A 92 -5.41 -12.51 -4.57
N GLU A 93 -6.10 -12.83 -3.47
CA GLU A 93 -7.20 -12.03 -2.93
C GLU A 93 -6.66 -10.97 -1.96
N ILE A 94 -6.79 -9.69 -2.34
CA ILE A 94 -6.39 -8.54 -1.51
C ILE A 94 -7.61 -7.72 -1.10
N GLY A 95 -7.77 -7.56 0.22
CA GLY A 95 -8.68 -6.57 0.79
C GLY A 95 -7.96 -5.23 0.99
N ILE A 96 -8.65 -4.12 0.77
CA ILE A 96 -8.18 -2.77 1.10
C ILE A 96 -9.25 -2.10 1.97
N LEU A 97 -9.00 -2.04 3.28
CA LEU A 97 -9.79 -1.23 4.21
C LEU A 97 -9.36 0.23 4.07
N ASN A 98 -10.14 0.98 3.30
CA ASN A 98 -9.82 2.36 2.96
C ASN A 98 -10.50 3.35 3.91
N LEU A 99 -9.73 3.87 4.87
CA LEU A 99 -10.16 4.84 5.88
C LEU A 99 -9.83 6.29 5.47
N MET A 100 -9.17 6.48 4.32
CA MET A 100 -8.78 7.80 3.85
C MET A 100 -10.00 8.63 3.41
N PRO A 101 -9.95 9.97 3.60
CA PRO A 101 -11.05 10.85 3.24
C PRO A 101 -11.26 10.99 1.74
N LEU A 102 -10.19 10.97 0.95
CA LEU A 102 -10.21 10.99 -0.52
C LEU A 102 -10.00 9.57 -1.04
N LYS A 103 -11.06 8.77 -1.02
CA LYS A 103 -10.98 7.33 -1.31
C LYS A 103 -10.50 7.05 -2.73
N GLU A 104 -10.99 7.79 -3.73
CA GLU A 104 -10.65 7.59 -5.14
C GLU A 104 -9.15 7.84 -5.42
N ASP A 105 -8.54 8.87 -4.80
CA ASP A 105 -7.09 9.12 -4.90
C ASP A 105 -6.30 7.93 -4.30
N THR A 106 -6.73 7.43 -3.15
CA THR A 106 -6.09 6.31 -2.45
C THR A 106 -6.26 4.99 -3.22
N GLU A 107 -7.43 4.75 -3.81
CA GLU A 107 -7.68 3.61 -4.70
C GLU A 107 -6.66 3.57 -5.84
N LEU A 108 -6.51 4.71 -6.55
CA LEU A 108 -5.58 4.83 -7.67
C LEU A 108 -4.13 4.58 -7.23
N GLN A 109 -3.71 5.16 -6.10
CA GLN A 109 -2.35 5.04 -5.58
C GLN A 109 -2.02 3.58 -5.20
N LEU A 110 -2.93 2.92 -4.47
CA LEU A 110 -2.73 1.54 -4.05
C LEU A 110 -2.81 0.56 -5.23
N LEU A 111 -3.76 0.75 -6.15
CA LEU A 111 -3.85 -0.08 -7.36
C LEU A 111 -2.60 0.08 -8.24
N ARG A 112 -2.07 1.31 -8.40
CA ARG A 112 -0.82 1.54 -9.13
C ARG A 112 0.35 0.78 -8.49
N SER A 113 0.45 0.81 -7.17
CA SER A 113 1.48 0.07 -6.44
C SER A 113 1.34 -1.44 -6.59
N LEU A 114 0.12 -1.96 -6.47
CA LEU A 114 -0.18 -3.40 -6.60
C LEU A 114 -0.02 -3.91 -8.04
N SER A 115 -0.19 -3.05 -9.06
CA SER A 115 -0.07 -3.44 -10.47
C SER A 115 1.35 -3.78 -10.91
N ASN A 116 2.35 -3.41 -10.13
CA ASN A 116 3.75 -3.66 -10.43
C ASN A 116 4.21 -5.09 -10.07
N THR A 117 3.40 -6.09 -10.41
CA THR A 117 3.67 -7.51 -10.15
C THR A 117 3.23 -8.37 -11.33
N PRO A 118 3.92 -9.49 -11.61
CA PRO A 118 3.47 -10.47 -12.59
C PRO A 118 2.36 -11.39 -12.06
N LEU A 119 1.89 -11.20 -10.82
CA LEU A 119 0.88 -12.05 -10.20
C LEU A 119 -0.52 -11.47 -10.46
N GLN A 120 -1.49 -12.35 -10.70
CA GLN A 120 -2.89 -11.95 -10.81
C GLN A 120 -3.43 -11.61 -9.43
N ILE A 121 -3.92 -10.38 -9.26
CA ILE A 121 -4.46 -9.86 -8.01
C ILE A 121 -5.93 -9.49 -8.20
N ASN A 122 -6.78 -9.96 -7.30
CA ASN A 122 -8.16 -9.53 -7.16
C ASN A 122 -8.26 -8.59 -5.97
N VAL A 123 -8.77 -7.37 -6.17
CA VAL A 123 -8.86 -6.34 -5.13
C VAL A 123 -10.32 -6.15 -4.70
N THR A 124 -10.56 -6.22 -3.39
CA THR A 124 -11.83 -5.88 -2.75
C THR A 124 -11.64 -4.65 -1.89
N PHE A 125 -12.33 -3.55 -2.21
CA PHE A 125 -12.36 -2.36 -1.36
C PHE A 125 -13.36 -2.55 -0.23
N ILE A 126 -12.93 -2.24 0.99
CA ILE A 126 -13.70 -2.42 2.22
C ILE A 126 -13.83 -1.06 2.91
N THR A 127 -15.02 -0.77 3.42
CA THR A 127 -15.29 0.40 4.25
C THR A 127 -15.86 -0.01 5.60
N VAL A 128 -15.66 0.84 6.61
CA VAL A 128 -16.31 0.70 7.90
C VAL A 128 -17.80 1.06 7.79
N SER A 129 -18.65 0.34 8.50
CA SER A 129 -20.11 0.54 8.49
C SER A 129 -20.54 1.64 9.46
N SER A 130 -19.75 1.85 10.50
CA SER A 130 -20.06 2.74 11.64
C SER A 130 -19.72 4.22 11.37
N HIS A 131 -19.20 4.56 10.19
CA HIS A 131 -18.83 5.93 9.84
C HIS A 131 -19.24 6.28 8.40
N GLU A 132 -19.92 7.42 8.22
CA GLU A 132 -20.27 7.95 6.90
C GLU A 132 -19.13 8.76 6.29
N SER A 133 -18.72 8.40 5.09
CA SER A 133 -17.71 9.15 4.34
C SER A 133 -18.28 10.50 3.87
N LYS A 134 -17.63 11.60 4.27
CA LYS A 134 -18.06 12.97 3.90
C LYS A 134 -17.58 13.41 2.52
N ASN A 135 -16.51 12.84 2.01
CA ASN A 135 -15.81 13.33 0.80
C ASN A 135 -15.92 12.37 -0.40
N THR A 136 -16.59 11.23 -0.23
CA THR A 136 -16.84 10.28 -1.31
C THR A 136 -18.34 10.09 -1.48
N SER A 137 -18.81 10.06 -2.72
CA SER A 137 -20.25 9.94 -2.99
C SER A 137 -20.77 8.57 -2.54
N MET A 138 -21.99 8.53 -2.01
CA MET A 138 -22.65 7.27 -1.64
C MET A 138 -22.83 6.34 -2.84
N SER A 139 -23.00 6.89 -4.06
CA SER A 139 -23.09 6.08 -5.28
C SER A 139 -21.78 5.34 -5.57
N HIS A 140 -20.63 5.97 -5.34
CA HIS A 140 -19.32 5.34 -5.49
C HIS A 140 -19.12 4.25 -4.44
N LEU A 141 -19.43 4.56 -3.17
CA LEU A 141 -19.30 3.59 -2.08
C LEU A 141 -20.18 2.35 -2.31
N ASN A 142 -21.45 2.55 -2.59
CA ASN A 142 -22.40 1.45 -2.82
C ASN A 142 -22.02 0.58 -4.03
N LYS A 143 -21.31 1.14 -4.99
CA LYS A 143 -20.94 0.44 -6.21
C LYS A 143 -19.62 -0.32 -6.07
N PHE A 144 -18.62 0.23 -5.40
CA PHE A 144 -17.25 -0.27 -5.41
C PHE A 144 -16.76 -0.80 -4.08
N TYR A 145 -17.47 -0.53 -2.97
CA TYR A 145 -17.06 -0.94 -1.63
C TYR A 145 -18.01 -1.99 -1.05
N GLU A 146 -17.41 -2.90 -0.32
CA GLU A 146 -18.12 -3.81 0.57
C GLU A 146 -17.95 -3.36 2.03
N THR A 147 -18.94 -3.60 2.88
CA THR A 147 -18.79 -3.41 4.33
C THR A 147 -18.04 -4.59 4.95
N PHE A 148 -17.49 -4.39 6.16
CA PHE A 148 -16.87 -5.49 6.88
C PHE A 148 -17.80 -6.69 7.06
N ASP A 149 -19.08 -6.46 7.33
CA ASP A 149 -20.10 -7.52 7.43
C ASP A 149 -20.24 -8.33 6.15
N GLY A 150 -20.09 -7.72 4.98
CA GLY A 150 -20.13 -8.40 3.69
C GLY A 150 -18.94 -9.32 3.44
N VAL A 151 -17.79 -9.02 4.04
CA VAL A 151 -16.53 -9.76 3.77
C VAL A 151 -16.08 -10.65 4.92
N LYS A 152 -16.66 -10.57 6.10
CA LYS A 152 -16.19 -11.26 7.33
C LYS A 152 -16.08 -12.79 7.23
N ASN A 153 -16.82 -13.40 6.31
CA ASN A 153 -16.77 -14.84 6.06
C ASN A 153 -15.77 -15.23 4.95
N ARG A 154 -15.10 -14.26 4.34
CA ARG A 154 -14.11 -14.50 3.28
C ARG A 154 -12.70 -14.57 3.85
N TYR A 155 -11.84 -15.25 3.11
CA TYR A 155 -10.40 -15.31 3.40
C TYR A 155 -9.66 -14.46 2.38
N PHE A 156 -8.71 -13.68 2.88
CA PHE A 156 -7.83 -12.86 2.06
C PHE A 156 -6.38 -13.32 2.23
N ASP A 157 -5.68 -13.33 1.14
CA ASP A 157 -4.25 -13.52 1.19
C ASP A 157 -3.57 -12.28 1.80
N GLY A 158 -4.05 -11.06 1.57
CA GLY A 158 -3.59 -9.82 2.16
C GLY A 158 -4.69 -8.82 2.45
N LEU A 159 -4.46 -8.03 3.47
CA LEU A 159 -5.28 -6.88 3.80
C LEU A 159 -4.39 -5.65 3.96
N ILE A 160 -4.76 -4.57 3.28
CA ILE A 160 -4.18 -3.23 3.52
C ILE A 160 -5.17 -2.45 4.36
N ILE A 161 -4.71 -1.93 5.50
CA ILE A 161 -5.46 -0.99 6.33
C ILE A 161 -4.79 0.37 6.18
N THR A 162 -5.49 1.34 5.59
CA THR A 162 -4.92 2.65 5.27
C THR A 162 -4.81 3.55 6.50
N GLY A 163 -4.18 4.71 6.33
CA GLY A 163 -4.26 5.81 7.28
C GLY A 163 -5.67 6.39 7.39
N ALA A 164 -5.86 7.26 8.38
CA ALA A 164 -7.07 8.03 8.60
C ALA A 164 -6.73 9.40 9.20
N PRO A 165 -7.52 10.47 8.93
CA PRO A 165 -7.24 11.82 9.41
C PRO A 165 -7.71 12.06 10.86
N VAL A 166 -7.57 11.06 11.72
CA VAL A 166 -8.01 11.06 13.14
C VAL A 166 -6.85 10.83 14.10
N GLU A 167 -5.63 11.08 13.66
CA GLU A 167 -4.41 10.77 14.41
C GLU A 167 -4.25 11.55 15.74
N GLN A 168 -4.90 12.71 15.89
CA GLN A 168 -4.86 13.51 17.11
C GLN A 168 -5.92 13.11 18.14
N MET A 169 -6.90 12.28 17.76
CA MET A 169 -7.90 11.72 18.68
C MET A 169 -7.33 10.49 19.38
N GLU A 170 -7.73 10.23 20.63
CA GLU A 170 -7.47 8.91 21.23
C GLU A 170 -8.17 7.82 20.43
N PHE A 171 -7.61 6.60 20.43
CA PHE A 171 -8.17 5.53 19.59
C PHE A 171 -9.62 5.22 19.95
N GLU A 172 -9.94 5.20 21.25
CA GLU A 172 -11.26 4.91 21.76
C GLU A 172 -12.31 5.99 21.47
N GLU A 173 -11.85 7.21 21.12
CA GLU A 173 -12.73 8.33 20.71
C GLU A 173 -13.11 8.29 19.24
N VAL A 174 -12.46 7.42 18.44
CA VAL A 174 -12.76 7.29 17.02
C VAL A 174 -14.07 6.50 16.85
N ASP A 175 -15.03 7.06 16.13
CA ASP A 175 -16.38 6.51 15.95
C ASP A 175 -16.40 5.03 15.58
N TYR A 176 -15.51 4.61 14.70
CA TYR A 176 -15.39 3.25 14.19
C TYR A 176 -14.35 2.40 14.92
N TRP A 177 -13.83 2.83 16.08
CA TRP A 177 -12.78 2.09 16.80
C TRP A 177 -13.20 0.67 17.18
N LYS A 178 -14.45 0.50 17.62
CA LYS A 178 -14.97 -0.83 17.97
C LYS A 178 -14.96 -1.77 16.76
N GLU A 179 -15.42 -1.29 15.60
CA GLU A 179 -15.39 -2.07 14.35
C GLU A 179 -13.94 -2.37 13.92
N MET A 180 -13.01 -1.42 14.13
CA MET A 180 -11.58 -1.66 13.90
C MET A 180 -11.03 -2.78 14.78
N CYS A 181 -11.41 -2.82 16.07
CA CYS A 181 -11.01 -3.92 16.96
C CYS A 181 -11.53 -5.28 16.47
N ASP A 182 -12.78 -5.34 16.02
CA ASP A 182 -13.37 -6.55 15.44
C ASP A 182 -12.64 -6.97 14.17
N ILE A 183 -12.28 -6.01 13.29
CA ILE A 183 -11.48 -6.26 12.09
C ILE A 183 -10.07 -6.76 12.46
N PHE A 184 -9.38 -6.14 13.40
CA PHE A 184 -8.06 -6.61 13.84
C PHE A 184 -8.10 -8.03 14.38
N GLU A 185 -9.14 -8.39 15.15
CA GLU A 185 -9.31 -9.75 15.63
C GLU A 185 -9.58 -10.72 14.48
N TRP A 186 -10.47 -10.37 13.56
CA TRP A 186 -10.77 -11.13 12.36
C TRP A 186 -9.53 -11.38 11.48
N THR A 187 -8.62 -10.41 11.36
CA THR A 187 -7.39 -10.58 10.55
C THR A 187 -6.53 -11.74 11.04
N LYS A 188 -6.56 -12.08 12.32
CA LYS A 188 -5.74 -13.16 12.89
C LYS A 188 -6.07 -14.54 12.29
N THR A 189 -7.29 -14.72 11.81
CA THR A 189 -7.79 -16.01 11.31
C THR A 189 -8.14 -16.01 9.83
N HIS A 190 -8.51 -14.87 9.26
CA HIS A 190 -9.04 -14.77 7.89
C HIS A 190 -8.07 -14.08 6.92
N VAL A 191 -6.95 -13.54 7.40
CA VAL A 191 -5.98 -12.86 6.55
C VAL A 191 -4.59 -13.46 6.75
N THR A 192 -3.92 -13.80 5.64
CA THR A 192 -2.56 -14.37 5.71
C THR A 192 -1.53 -13.34 6.15
N SER A 193 -1.60 -12.11 5.61
CA SER A 193 -0.72 -11.00 5.99
C SER A 193 -1.47 -9.67 5.94
N THR A 194 -1.32 -8.85 6.99
CA THR A 194 -1.95 -7.54 7.08
C THR A 194 -0.89 -6.45 7.05
N MET A 195 -1.04 -5.49 6.13
CA MET A 195 -0.23 -4.28 6.07
C MET A 195 -1.04 -3.10 6.59
N HIS A 196 -0.48 -2.43 7.56
CA HIS A 196 -1.06 -1.26 8.20
C HIS A 196 -0.27 -0.02 7.77
N LEU A 197 -0.95 1.04 7.32
CA LEU A 197 -0.32 2.26 6.82
C LEU A 197 -0.62 3.45 7.75
N CYS A 198 0.39 4.24 8.07
CA CYS A 198 0.32 5.49 8.82
C CYS A 198 -0.50 5.35 10.13
N TRP A 199 -1.67 6.02 10.25
CA TRP A 199 -2.55 5.87 11.40
C TRP A 199 -2.99 4.41 11.61
N GLY A 200 -3.28 3.68 10.53
CA GLY A 200 -3.59 2.25 10.61
C GLY A 200 -2.47 1.44 11.25
N ALA A 201 -1.20 1.81 11.02
CA ALA A 201 -0.05 1.17 11.66
C ALA A 201 0.01 1.48 13.17
N GLN A 202 -0.25 2.73 13.55
CA GLN A 202 -0.32 3.10 14.97
C GLN A 202 -1.48 2.40 15.69
N ALA A 203 -2.65 2.34 15.04
CA ALA A 203 -3.83 1.64 15.55
C ALA A 203 -3.59 0.13 15.73
N GLY A 204 -2.94 -0.50 14.74
CA GLY A 204 -2.57 -1.91 14.82
C GLY A 204 -1.54 -2.20 15.91
N LEU A 205 -0.52 -1.34 16.07
CA LEU A 205 0.46 -1.45 17.17
C LEU A 205 -0.19 -1.26 18.55
N TYR A 206 -1.13 -0.34 18.65
CA TYR A 206 -1.88 -0.14 19.88
C TYR A 206 -2.75 -1.36 20.22
N TYR A 207 -3.54 -1.83 19.25
CA TYR A 207 -4.44 -2.96 19.47
C TYR A 207 -3.71 -4.26 19.81
N HIS A 208 -2.66 -4.60 19.05
CA HIS A 208 -1.98 -5.88 19.20
C HIS A 208 -0.94 -5.92 20.31
N TYR A 209 -0.34 -4.76 20.65
CA TYR A 209 0.83 -4.69 21.53
C TYR A 209 0.69 -3.64 22.64
N GLY A 210 -0.39 -2.88 22.69
CA GLY A 210 -0.60 -1.83 23.70
C GLY A 210 0.33 -0.63 23.55
N LEU A 211 0.99 -0.47 22.39
CA LEU A 211 1.91 0.63 22.14
C LEU A 211 1.16 1.92 21.86
N LYS A 212 1.38 2.92 22.70
CA LYS A 212 0.72 4.22 22.59
C LYS A 212 1.37 5.08 21.51
N LYS A 213 0.57 5.91 20.87
CA LYS A 213 1.08 6.99 20.02
C LYS A 213 1.44 8.19 20.86
N HIS A 214 2.41 8.96 20.41
CA HIS A 214 2.88 10.19 21.05
C HIS A 214 2.69 11.35 20.09
N LEU A 215 2.18 12.48 20.58
CA LEU A 215 2.07 13.70 19.80
C LEU A 215 3.47 14.26 19.53
N LEU A 216 3.72 14.68 18.30
CA LEU A 216 4.96 15.33 17.89
C LEU A 216 4.88 16.84 18.13
N ASP A 217 5.98 17.47 18.50
CA ASP A 217 6.06 18.93 18.63
C ASP A 217 5.79 19.65 17.29
N LYS A 218 6.18 19.02 16.21
CA LYS A 218 5.94 19.49 14.84
C LYS A 218 5.48 18.32 13.98
N LYS A 219 4.59 18.63 13.02
CA LYS A 219 4.18 17.66 11.99
C LYS A 219 5.40 17.16 11.23
N VAL A 220 5.60 15.86 11.18
CA VAL A 220 6.54 15.22 10.26
C VAL A 220 5.87 15.19 8.90
N PHE A 221 6.32 16.09 8.01
CA PHE A 221 5.72 16.31 6.71
C PHE A 221 6.81 16.53 5.65
N GLY A 222 6.90 15.65 4.68
CA GLY A 222 7.94 15.70 3.63
C GLY A 222 8.38 14.32 3.18
N VAL A 223 9.50 14.31 2.48
CA VAL A 223 10.18 13.09 2.03
C VAL A 223 11.50 12.99 2.79
N PHE A 224 11.69 11.91 3.53
CA PHE A 224 12.80 11.70 4.44
C PHE A 224 13.64 10.51 4.02
N GLU A 225 14.92 10.54 4.32
CA GLU A 225 15.83 9.41 4.12
C GLU A 225 15.64 8.38 5.24
N HIS A 226 15.58 7.12 4.85
CA HIS A 226 15.49 5.98 5.75
C HIS A 226 16.60 4.99 5.45
N HIS A 227 17.09 4.30 6.47
CA HIS A 227 18.05 3.23 6.33
C HIS A 227 17.45 1.87 6.70
N VAL A 228 17.88 0.83 5.99
CA VAL A 228 17.44 -0.55 6.21
C VAL A 228 18.28 -1.18 7.32
N MET A 229 17.61 -1.58 8.41
CA MET A 229 18.27 -2.13 9.61
C MET A 229 18.71 -3.59 9.43
N ASN A 230 17.97 -4.39 8.65
CA ASN A 230 18.25 -5.81 8.49
C ASN A 230 17.87 -6.33 7.10
N ARG A 231 18.83 -6.39 6.21
CA ARG A 231 18.64 -6.89 4.82
C ARG A 231 18.36 -8.37 4.68
N LYS A 232 18.55 -9.16 5.75
CA LYS A 232 18.31 -10.60 5.71
C LYS A 232 16.82 -10.94 5.70
N VAL A 233 15.98 -9.99 6.14
CA VAL A 233 14.53 -10.17 6.13
C VAL A 233 14.02 -10.08 4.70
N PRO A 234 13.25 -11.07 4.22
CA PRO A 234 12.77 -11.12 2.84
C PRO A 234 11.97 -9.90 2.40
N LEU A 235 11.24 -9.25 3.31
CA LEU A 235 10.40 -8.08 3.00
C LEU A 235 11.22 -6.89 2.47
N VAL A 236 12.43 -6.69 2.96
CA VAL A 236 13.32 -5.60 2.54
C VAL A 236 14.43 -6.04 1.58
N ARG A 237 14.34 -7.29 1.09
CA ARG A 237 15.30 -7.78 0.11
C ARG A 237 15.11 -7.04 -1.21
N GLY A 238 16.14 -6.35 -1.67
CA GLY A 238 16.10 -5.52 -2.88
C GLY A 238 15.92 -4.03 -2.61
N PHE A 239 15.70 -3.64 -1.36
CA PHE A 239 15.81 -2.21 -1.00
C PHE A 239 17.29 -1.77 -1.10
N ASP A 240 17.49 -0.51 -1.43
CA ASP A 240 18.79 0.16 -1.22
C ASP A 240 19.07 0.28 0.28
N ASP A 241 20.33 0.47 0.67
CA ASP A 241 20.71 0.70 2.07
C ASP A 241 20.01 1.92 2.64
N TYR A 242 19.83 2.95 1.80
CA TYR A 242 19.11 4.18 2.08
C TYR A 242 18.07 4.40 1.00
N PHE A 243 16.89 4.82 1.39
CA PHE A 243 15.81 5.15 0.47
C PHE A 243 14.99 6.34 0.99
N MET A 244 14.34 7.04 0.08
CA MET A 244 13.50 8.18 0.40
C MET A 244 12.03 7.75 0.49
N ALA A 245 11.33 8.15 1.57
CA ALA A 245 9.91 7.86 1.73
C ALA A 245 9.13 9.05 2.29
N PRO A 246 7.87 9.26 1.83
CA PRO A 246 7.04 10.35 2.30
C PRO A 246 6.38 10.03 3.65
N HIS A 247 6.28 11.08 4.47
CA HIS A 247 5.52 11.09 5.72
C HIS A 247 4.57 12.29 5.78
N SER A 248 3.42 12.12 6.43
CA SER A 248 2.46 13.18 6.73
C SER A 248 1.72 12.82 8.03
N ARG A 249 2.31 13.12 9.20
CA ARG A 249 1.74 12.71 10.48
C ARG A 249 2.05 13.68 11.61
N HIS A 250 1.14 13.79 12.58
CA HIS A 250 1.28 14.57 13.81
C HIS A 250 1.65 13.71 15.03
N THR A 251 1.61 12.38 14.88
CA THR A 251 1.87 11.44 15.96
C THR A 251 2.88 10.38 15.53
N GLU A 252 3.50 9.72 16.49
CA GLU A 252 4.42 8.60 16.28
C GLU A 252 4.26 7.50 17.32
N VAL A 253 4.70 6.29 16.99
CA VAL A 253 5.07 5.26 17.95
C VAL A 253 6.59 5.23 18.01
N ARG A 254 7.15 5.42 19.20
CA ARG A 254 8.59 5.57 19.38
C ARG A 254 9.33 4.27 19.13
N ALA A 255 10.49 4.36 18.47
CA ALA A 255 11.36 3.21 18.21
C ALA A 255 11.73 2.45 19.49
N GLU A 256 12.01 3.18 20.58
CA GLU A 256 12.33 2.61 21.88
C GLU A 256 11.20 1.76 22.47
N ASP A 257 9.93 2.13 22.24
CA ASP A 257 8.78 1.36 22.70
C ASP A 257 8.57 0.10 21.84
N ILE A 258 8.74 0.22 20.54
CA ILE A 258 8.69 -0.93 19.62
C ILE A 258 9.78 -1.95 19.97
N ARG A 259 11.01 -1.51 20.26
CA ARG A 259 12.14 -2.38 20.63
C ARG A 259 11.94 -3.14 21.95
N LYS A 260 11.04 -2.69 22.83
CA LYS A 260 10.69 -3.40 24.08
C LYS A 260 9.83 -4.65 23.83
N ILE A 261 9.20 -4.76 22.67
CA ILE A 261 8.31 -5.87 22.33
C ILE A 261 9.10 -6.92 21.54
N PRO A 262 9.33 -8.13 22.09
CA PRO A 262 10.17 -9.15 21.46
C PRO A 262 9.68 -9.61 20.09
N ASP A 263 8.36 -9.59 19.86
CA ASP A 263 7.72 -9.97 18.59
C ASP A 263 7.92 -8.95 17.47
N LEU A 264 8.26 -7.71 17.82
CA LEU A 264 8.39 -6.62 16.85
C LEU A 264 9.84 -6.47 16.39
N THR A 265 10.04 -6.32 15.10
CA THR A 265 11.34 -6.03 14.49
C THR A 265 11.24 -4.80 13.61
N ILE A 266 12.03 -3.75 13.92
CA ILE A 266 12.17 -2.58 13.05
C ILE A 266 13.05 -2.97 11.87
N LEU A 267 12.57 -2.73 10.66
CA LEU A 267 13.29 -3.03 9.42
C LEU A 267 13.84 -1.79 8.72
N ALA A 268 13.20 -0.64 8.91
CA ALA A 268 13.67 0.63 8.38
C ALA A 268 13.32 1.78 9.31
N GLU A 269 14.24 2.74 9.44
CA GLU A 269 14.17 3.87 10.36
C GLU A 269 14.85 5.09 9.75
N SER A 270 14.41 6.28 10.13
CA SER A 270 14.99 7.58 9.78
C SER A 270 15.43 8.31 11.04
N ASP A 271 16.55 9.00 10.99
CA ASP A 271 17.01 9.86 12.08
C ASP A 271 16.08 11.06 12.31
N GLU A 272 15.41 11.53 11.23
CA GLU A 272 14.52 12.69 11.27
C GLU A 272 13.04 12.31 11.43
N ALA A 273 12.62 11.23 10.78
CA ALA A 273 11.21 10.82 10.71
C ALA A 273 10.89 9.58 11.57
N GLY A 274 11.86 9.03 12.31
CA GLY A 274 11.66 7.85 13.16
C GLY A 274 11.39 6.57 12.39
N VAL A 275 10.63 5.65 12.99
CA VAL A 275 10.37 4.34 12.40
C VAL A 275 9.54 4.46 11.12
N PHE A 276 9.99 3.81 10.05
CA PHE A 276 9.24 3.67 8.80
C PHE A 276 8.55 2.32 8.71
N LEU A 277 9.29 1.24 8.95
CA LEU A 277 8.80 -0.13 8.75
C LEU A 277 9.13 -1.01 9.94
N ALA A 278 8.12 -1.63 10.49
CA ALA A 278 8.24 -2.69 11.48
C ALA A 278 7.40 -3.91 11.08
N ILE A 279 7.81 -5.08 11.53
CA ILE A 279 7.08 -6.32 11.32
C ILE A 279 6.92 -7.12 12.60
N ALA A 280 5.90 -7.96 12.62
CA ALA A 280 5.71 -8.99 13.62
C ALA A 280 5.25 -10.30 12.99
N ASP A 281 5.35 -11.38 13.76
CA ASP A 281 4.84 -12.70 13.41
C ASP A 281 5.34 -13.14 12.01
N GLU A 282 6.65 -13.04 11.79
CA GLU A 282 7.33 -13.37 10.52
C GLU A 282 6.78 -12.66 9.28
N GLY A 283 6.23 -11.45 9.44
CA GLY A 283 5.64 -10.64 8.36
C GLY A 283 4.15 -10.90 8.14
N ARG A 284 3.46 -11.57 9.05
CA ARG A 284 2.00 -11.60 9.07
C ARG A 284 1.39 -10.25 9.42
N ARG A 285 2.09 -9.46 10.23
CA ARG A 285 1.73 -8.07 10.53
C ARG A 285 2.87 -7.16 10.11
N ILE A 286 2.54 -6.21 9.25
CA ILE A 286 3.46 -5.25 8.67
C ILE A 286 2.95 -3.86 9.05
N PHE A 287 3.80 -3.02 9.64
CA PHE A 287 3.47 -1.68 10.09
C PHE A 287 4.36 -0.68 9.36
N VAL A 288 3.74 0.16 8.53
CA VAL A 288 4.41 1.20 7.74
C VAL A 288 3.95 2.56 8.25
N MET A 289 4.84 3.32 8.88
CA MET A 289 4.50 4.61 9.51
C MET A 289 4.44 5.77 8.51
N GLY A 290 4.96 5.58 7.31
CA GLY A 290 4.90 6.54 6.21
C GLY A 290 3.82 6.20 5.20
N HIS A 291 3.94 6.81 4.03
CA HIS A 291 2.98 6.70 2.94
C HIS A 291 3.65 6.20 1.64
N PRO A 292 4.00 4.91 1.53
CA PRO A 292 4.63 4.37 0.32
C PRO A 292 3.73 4.42 -0.92
N GLU A 293 2.43 4.61 -0.73
CA GLU A 293 1.43 4.71 -1.80
C GLU A 293 1.40 6.09 -2.45
N TYR A 294 1.93 7.15 -1.82
CA TYR A 294 1.85 8.51 -2.32
C TYR A 294 2.54 8.68 -3.67
N ASP A 295 1.88 9.37 -4.59
CA ASP A 295 2.47 9.81 -5.84
C ASP A 295 3.21 11.16 -5.67
N ARG A 296 3.90 11.58 -6.74
CA ARG A 296 4.75 12.78 -6.73
C ARG A 296 4.05 14.07 -6.29
N VAL A 297 2.75 14.19 -6.51
CA VAL A 297 1.99 15.43 -6.24
C VAL A 297 1.14 15.36 -4.98
N THR A 298 1.11 14.21 -4.31
CA THR A 298 0.21 14.00 -3.15
C THR A 298 0.57 14.91 -1.97
N LEU A 299 1.87 15.05 -1.66
CA LEU A 299 2.29 15.97 -0.60
C LEU A 299 2.00 17.43 -0.94
N ASP A 300 2.14 17.84 -2.20
CA ASP A 300 1.83 19.17 -2.67
C ASP A 300 0.32 19.49 -2.51
N LYS A 301 -0.55 18.55 -2.90
CA LYS A 301 -1.99 18.64 -2.65
C LYS A 301 -2.30 18.74 -1.15
N ALA A 302 -1.61 17.99 -0.30
CA ALA A 302 -1.83 18.01 1.16
C ALA A 302 -1.45 19.36 1.78
N VAL A 303 -0.41 20.05 1.30
CA VAL A 303 -0.06 21.43 1.70
C VAL A 303 -1.17 22.39 1.34
N SER A 304 -1.62 22.34 0.08
CA SER A 304 -2.69 23.22 -0.42
C SER A 304 -3.99 23.05 0.38
N TYR A 305 -4.30 21.82 0.80
CA TYR A 305 -5.50 21.52 1.59
C TYR A 305 -5.44 22.07 3.03
N THR A 306 -4.25 22.13 3.63
CA THR A 306 -4.03 22.71 4.97
C THR A 306 -4.10 24.24 4.94
N HIS A 307 -3.61 24.87 3.89
CA HIS A 307 -3.67 26.32 3.73
C HIS A 307 -5.08 26.87 3.41
N LEU A 308 -5.97 26.05 2.83
CA LEU A 308 -7.35 26.45 2.55
C LEU A 308 -8.28 26.35 3.77
N ARG A 309 -7.83 25.76 4.88
CA ARG A 309 -8.59 25.61 6.13
C ARG A 309 -8.06 26.44 7.30
N ALA A 310 -6.97 27.17 7.11
CA ALA A 310 -6.43 28.16 8.04
C ALA A 310 -6.95 29.56 7.66
#